data_724d01da390e09996b64d42672a89bb1
#
_entry.id   724d01da390e09996b64d42672a89bb1
#
_cell.length_a   1.000
_cell.length_b   1.000
_cell.length_c   1.000
_cell.angle_alpha   90.00
_cell.angle_beta   90.00
_cell.angle_gamma   90.00
#
_symmetry.space_group_name_H-M   'P 1'
#
loop_
_entity.id
_entity.type
_entity.pdbx_description
1 polymer ?
#
loop_
_entity_poly.entity_id
_entity_poly.type
_entity_poly.pdbx_seq_one_letter_code
_entity_poly.pdbx_strand_id
1 'polypeptide(L)'
;KEFEPHIAFNLLEAFHEIGTFDQNLVAYLELLKLPYTGCNPRGMMLSRDKVLSKQILAWHRIATPHFAVFRRGGALRIPRALRYPLFVKSATEDASLGIAQASIVEDAARLAERIEFIHAHTQSDALVEEYVEGRELYVGVIGNERIRTLTPWEFLFGELKQGRAAIATRKAKWDREYQQRHGITSGKAVDLPPGLAEKLDRLARRIYRALHMTGY
;
A
#
# COMPACT_ATOMS: atom_id res chain seq x y z
N LYS A 1 -32.31 -15.40 -21.91
CA LYS A 1 -31.11 -16.25 -22.01
C LYS A 1 -30.27 -16.00 -20.76
N GLU A 2 -30.02 -17.02 -19.98
CA GLU A 2 -29.08 -16.97 -18.89
C GLU A 2 -27.70 -16.72 -19.48
N PHE A 3 -26.98 -15.73 -18.91
CA PHE A 3 -25.62 -15.39 -19.33
C PHE A 3 -24.66 -16.32 -18.59
N GLU A 4 -23.96 -17.19 -19.31
CA GLU A 4 -22.95 -18.11 -18.76
C GLU A 4 -21.55 -17.61 -19.12
N PRO A 5 -20.91 -16.77 -18.27
CA PRO A 5 -19.58 -16.27 -18.55
C PRO A 5 -18.52 -17.36 -18.34
N HIS A 6 -17.48 -17.36 -19.18
CA HIS A 6 -16.32 -18.23 -19.02
C HIS A 6 -15.34 -17.70 -17.97
N ILE A 7 -15.31 -16.39 -17.79
CA ILE A 7 -14.43 -15.68 -16.85
C ILE A 7 -15.06 -14.33 -16.48
N ALA A 8 -14.91 -13.94 -15.22
CA ALA A 8 -15.23 -12.59 -14.74
C ALA A 8 -14.00 -11.70 -14.82
N PHE A 9 -14.05 -10.64 -15.62
CA PHE A 9 -13.03 -9.59 -15.60
C PHE A 9 -13.35 -8.62 -14.47
N ASN A 10 -12.70 -8.82 -13.32
CA ASN A 10 -13.00 -8.08 -12.10
C ASN A 10 -12.30 -6.71 -12.08
N LEU A 11 -13.10 -5.64 -12.07
CA LEU A 11 -12.66 -4.24 -11.97
C LEU A 11 -13.21 -3.57 -10.69
N LEU A 12 -13.75 -4.35 -9.76
CA LEU A 12 -14.35 -3.80 -8.56
C LEU A 12 -13.28 -3.36 -7.56
N GLU A 13 -13.36 -2.11 -7.10
CA GLU A 13 -12.50 -1.56 -6.05
C GLU A 13 -13.24 -1.38 -4.72
N ALA A 14 -14.57 -1.25 -4.78
CA ALA A 14 -15.44 -1.13 -3.62
C ALA A 14 -16.85 -1.62 -3.95
N PHE A 15 -17.61 -2.06 -2.95
CA PHE A 15 -19.02 -2.39 -3.08
C PHE A 15 -19.81 -1.56 -2.06
N HIS A 16 -20.82 -0.83 -2.52
CA HIS A 16 -21.54 0.16 -1.72
C HIS A 16 -20.60 1.18 -1.03
N GLU A 17 -19.59 1.64 -1.73
CA GLU A 17 -18.56 2.57 -1.22
C GLU A 17 -17.69 2.00 -0.07
N ILE A 18 -17.85 0.70 0.23
CA ILE A 18 -17.07 0.00 1.24
C ILE A 18 -15.98 -0.81 0.57
N GLY A 19 -14.73 -0.33 0.66
CA GLY A 19 -13.57 -0.95 0.03
C GLY A 19 -13.32 -2.39 0.50
N THR A 20 -13.57 -2.70 1.77
CA THR A 20 -13.39 -4.06 2.31
C THR A 20 -14.39 -5.09 1.78
N PHE A 21 -15.41 -4.67 1.01
CA PHE A 21 -16.38 -5.59 0.41
C PHE A 21 -15.94 -6.13 -0.96
N ASP A 22 -14.87 -5.61 -1.55
CA ASP A 22 -14.32 -6.11 -2.81
C ASP A 22 -13.94 -7.60 -2.74
N GLN A 23 -13.29 -8.01 -1.64
CA GLN A 23 -12.95 -9.41 -1.38
C GLN A 23 -14.17 -10.33 -1.29
N ASN A 24 -15.30 -9.83 -0.79
CA ASN A 24 -16.52 -10.62 -0.65
C ASN A 24 -17.12 -10.96 -2.02
N LEU A 25 -17.02 -10.03 -2.99
CA LEU A 25 -17.42 -10.34 -4.37
C LEU A 25 -16.55 -11.43 -4.97
N VAL A 26 -15.24 -11.33 -4.78
CA VAL A 26 -14.30 -12.35 -5.29
C VAL A 26 -14.56 -13.71 -4.62
N ALA A 27 -14.81 -13.72 -3.30
CA ALA A 27 -15.23 -14.94 -2.59
C ALA A 27 -16.53 -15.53 -3.15
N TYR A 28 -17.49 -14.69 -3.54
CA TYR A 28 -18.72 -15.15 -4.19
C TYR A 28 -18.45 -15.77 -5.56
N LEU A 29 -17.55 -15.20 -6.36
CA LEU A 29 -17.13 -15.82 -7.64
C LEU A 29 -16.48 -17.19 -7.40
N GLU A 30 -15.69 -17.36 -6.34
CA GLU A 30 -15.13 -18.67 -5.97
C GLU A 30 -16.21 -19.68 -5.58
N LEU A 31 -17.24 -19.27 -4.84
CA LEU A 31 -18.39 -20.13 -4.52
C LEU A 31 -19.14 -20.58 -5.78
N LEU A 32 -19.25 -19.71 -6.78
CA LEU A 32 -19.83 -20.02 -8.07
C LEU A 32 -18.91 -20.85 -8.98
N LYS A 33 -17.67 -21.10 -8.55
CA LYS A 33 -16.62 -21.75 -9.37
C LYS A 33 -16.35 -21.04 -10.68
N LEU A 34 -16.59 -19.73 -10.73
CA LEU A 34 -16.36 -18.89 -11.89
C LEU A 34 -14.93 -18.36 -11.89
N PRO A 35 -14.10 -18.64 -12.89
CA PRO A 35 -12.79 -18.04 -13.03
C PRO A 35 -12.88 -16.51 -13.08
N TYR A 36 -11.91 -15.82 -12.49
CA TYR A 36 -11.88 -14.35 -12.43
C TYR A 36 -10.45 -13.82 -12.58
N THR A 37 -10.34 -12.53 -12.91
CA THR A 37 -9.07 -11.80 -12.92
C THR A 37 -8.86 -11.09 -11.58
N GLY A 38 -7.60 -10.90 -11.17
CA GLY A 38 -7.22 -10.23 -9.94
C GLY A 38 -6.78 -11.19 -8.83
N CYS A 39 -6.62 -10.66 -7.64
CA CYS A 39 -6.16 -11.41 -6.48
C CYS A 39 -7.29 -12.22 -5.84
N ASN A 40 -6.93 -13.33 -5.18
CA ASN A 40 -7.87 -14.13 -4.38
C ASN A 40 -8.34 -13.37 -3.12
N PRO A 41 -9.49 -13.75 -2.53
CA PRO A 41 -10.06 -13.05 -1.37
C PRO A 41 -9.11 -12.99 -0.18
N ARG A 42 -8.39 -14.08 0.08
CA ARG A 42 -7.44 -14.15 1.19
C ARG A 42 -6.28 -13.16 1.00
N GLY A 43 -5.69 -13.12 -0.19
CA GLY A 43 -4.63 -12.17 -0.51
C GLY A 43 -5.10 -10.73 -0.42
N MET A 44 -6.30 -10.42 -0.92
CA MET A 44 -6.92 -9.09 -0.81
C MET A 44 -7.09 -8.67 0.64
N MET A 45 -7.66 -9.52 1.49
CA MET A 45 -7.85 -9.25 2.91
C MET A 45 -6.50 -8.98 3.63
N LEU A 46 -5.51 -9.83 3.42
CA LEU A 46 -4.21 -9.74 4.08
C LEU A 46 -3.38 -8.54 3.62
N SER A 47 -3.50 -8.15 2.34
CA SER A 47 -2.75 -7.02 1.79
C SER A 47 -3.39 -5.66 2.09
N ARG A 48 -4.72 -5.61 2.18
CA ARG A 48 -5.46 -4.38 2.48
C ARG A 48 -5.19 -3.89 3.90
N ASP A 49 -5.20 -4.78 4.89
CA ASP A 49 -4.85 -4.44 6.27
C ASP A 49 -3.33 -4.25 6.39
N LYS A 50 -2.90 -2.99 6.42
CA LYS A 50 -1.47 -2.62 6.49
C LYS A 50 -0.81 -3.08 7.79
N VAL A 51 -1.56 -3.17 8.88
CA VAL A 51 -1.05 -3.64 10.17
C VAL A 51 -0.81 -5.14 10.12
N LEU A 52 -1.83 -5.88 9.68
CA LEU A 52 -1.76 -7.33 9.56
C LEU A 52 -0.68 -7.75 8.55
N SER A 53 -0.62 -7.10 7.38
CA SER A 53 0.43 -7.39 6.40
C SER A 53 1.83 -7.15 6.96
N LYS A 54 2.07 -6.05 7.70
CA LYS A 54 3.37 -5.81 8.36
C LYS A 54 3.71 -6.86 9.41
N GLN A 55 2.74 -7.33 10.19
CA GLN A 55 2.95 -8.40 11.18
C GLN A 55 3.32 -9.72 10.50
N ILE A 56 2.62 -10.09 9.41
CA ILE A 56 2.94 -11.29 8.63
C ILE A 56 4.33 -11.16 8.01
N LEU A 57 4.66 -10.02 7.41
CA LEU A 57 5.98 -9.79 6.82
C LEU A 57 7.10 -9.86 7.87
N ALA A 58 6.89 -9.31 9.06
CA ALA A 58 7.83 -9.40 10.17
C ALA A 58 8.06 -10.86 10.61
N TRP A 59 7.00 -11.66 10.73
CA TRP A 59 7.10 -13.10 11.00
C TRP A 59 7.95 -13.82 9.96
N HIS A 60 7.79 -13.47 8.68
CA HIS A 60 8.59 -14.01 7.58
C HIS A 60 9.99 -13.39 7.45
N ARG A 61 10.41 -12.55 8.42
CA ARG A 61 11.70 -11.83 8.40
C ARG A 61 11.89 -11.00 7.12
N ILE A 62 10.80 -10.39 6.66
CA ILE A 62 10.79 -9.41 5.58
C ILE A 62 10.80 -8.02 6.23
N ALA A 63 11.86 -7.27 6.00
CA ALA A 63 12.03 -5.96 6.61
C ALA A 63 10.92 -4.98 6.18
N THR A 64 10.33 -4.31 7.16
CA THR A 64 9.45 -3.16 7.00
C THR A 64 9.90 -2.08 7.97
N PRO A 65 9.54 -0.79 7.77
CA PRO A 65 9.81 0.23 8.76
C PRO A 65 9.23 -0.15 10.14
N HIS A 66 9.91 0.21 11.22
CA HIS A 66 9.34 0.07 12.57
C HIS A 66 8.03 0.83 12.66
N PHE A 67 7.04 0.27 13.34
CA PHE A 67 5.71 0.83 13.37
C PHE A 67 5.00 0.63 14.71
N ALA A 68 4.00 1.45 14.95
CA ALA A 68 3.02 1.28 16.02
C ALA A 68 1.61 1.59 15.49
N VAL A 69 0.62 1.02 16.15
CA VAL A 69 -0.80 1.23 15.85
C VAL A 69 -1.44 2.01 16.98
N PHE A 70 -2.08 3.12 16.63
CA PHE A 70 -2.82 3.95 17.55
C PHE A 70 -4.31 3.75 17.29
N ARG A 71 -4.96 3.05 18.22
CA ARG A 71 -6.39 2.71 18.10
C ARG A 71 -7.25 3.94 18.36
N ARG A 72 -8.35 4.04 17.66
CA ARG A 72 -9.37 5.06 17.91
C ARG A 72 -9.86 5.00 19.36
N GLY A 73 -9.88 6.16 20.02
CA GLY A 73 -10.25 6.26 21.43
C GLY A 73 -9.22 5.68 22.40
N GLY A 74 -8.10 5.17 21.93
CA GLY A 74 -7.01 4.66 22.76
C GLY A 74 -6.08 5.77 23.26
N ALA A 75 -5.29 5.45 24.29
CA ALA A 75 -4.29 6.38 24.81
C ALA A 75 -3.12 6.54 23.84
N LEU A 76 -2.64 7.78 23.64
CA LEU A 76 -1.47 8.11 22.87
C LEU A 76 -0.20 7.75 23.66
N ARG A 77 0.30 6.54 23.48
CA ARG A 77 1.56 6.09 24.07
C ARG A 77 2.56 5.80 22.97
N ILE A 78 3.53 6.70 22.78
CA ILE A 78 4.55 6.59 21.74
C ILE A 78 5.62 5.59 22.20
N PRO A 79 5.81 4.46 21.47
CA PRO A 79 6.88 3.52 21.80
C PRO A 79 8.26 4.17 21.64
N ARG A 80 9.15 3.91 22.59
CA ARG A 80 10.54 4.42 22.56
C ARG A 80 11.36 3.93 21.37
N ALA A 81 10.93 2.85 20.74
CA ALA A 81 11.60 2.27 19.57
C ALA A 81 11.36 3.05 18.27
N LEU A 82 10.33 3.90 18.20
CA LEU A 82 10.06 4.72 17.03
C LEU A 82 10.93 5.97 17.01
N ARG A 83 11.57 6.22 15.88
CA ARG A 83 12.46 7.35 15.64
C ARG A 83 11.86 8.30 14.63
N TYR A 84 11.88 9.60 14.94
CA TYR A 84 11.46 10.65 14.00
C TYR A 84 12.47 10.81 12.86
N PRO A 85 12.01 11.26 11.66
CA PRO A 85 10.63 11.59 11.33
C PRO A 85 9.76 10.34 11.20
N LEU A 86 8.46 10.49 11.54
CA LEU A 86 7.47 9.40 11.45
C LEU A 86 6.47 9.70 10.36
N PHE A 87 5.94 8.64 9.75
CA PHE A 87 4.91 8.70 8.73
C PHE A 87 3.58 8.15 9.26
N VAL A 88 2.53 8.97 9.22
CA VAL A 88 1.22 8.64 9.77
C VAL A 88 0.21 8.42 8.64
N LYS A 89 -0.46 7.28 8.65
CA LYS A 89 -1.48 6.92 7.65
C LYS A 89 -2.61 6.09 8.26
N SER A 90 -3.73 5.94 7.52
CA SER A 90 -4.78 5.00 7.88
C SER A 90 -4.27 3.56 7.84
N ALA A 91 -4.73 2.72 8.75
CA ALA A 91 -4.42 1.29 8.79
C ALA A 91 -5.07 0.51 7.63
N THR A 92 -6.26 0.91 7.19
CA THR A 92 -7.09 0.15 6.25
C THR A 92 -7.39 0.87 4.93
N GLU A 93 -7.35 2.22 4.90
CA GLU A 93 -7.67 2.97 3.69
C GLU A 93 -6.56 2.93 2.64
N ASP A 94 -6.95 2.75 1.38
CA ASP A 94 -6.07 2.71 0.23
C ASP A 94 -6.05 4.02 -0.58
N ALA A 95 -5.44 4.00 -1.76
CA ALA A 95 -5.35 5.11 -2.71
C ALA A 95 -4.81 6.43 -2.15
N SER A 96 -3.97 6.37 -1.11
CA SER A 96 -3.39 7.53 -0.43
C SER A 96 -4.43 8.46 0.22
N LEU A 97 -5.60 7.92 0.61
CA LEU A 97 -6.59 8.68 1.36
C LEU A 97 -5.99 9.16 2.69
N GLY A 98 -6.14 10.46 2.96
CA GLY A 98 -5.55 11.08 4.15
C GLY A 98 -4.03 11.26 4.11
N ILE A 99 -3.32 10.91 3.03
CA ILE A 99 -1.88 11.15 2.90
C ILE A 99 -1.61 12.55 2.31
N ALA A 100 -0.84 13.34 3.03
CA ALA A 100 -0.38 14.67 2.68
C ALA A 100 1.05 14.91 3.19
N GLN A 101 1.64 16.07 2.90
CA GLN A 101 2.94 16.43 3.49
C GLN A 101 2.92 16.40 5.04
N ALA A 102 1.79 16.81 5.63
CA ALA A 102 1.55 16.71 7.07
C ALA A 102 1.51 15.26 7.63
N SER A 103 1.58 14.23 6.76
CA SER A 103 1.71 12.84 7.22
C SER A 103 3.11 12.51 7.71
N ILE A 104 4.12 13.32 7.36
CA ILE A 104 5.45 13.23 7.96
C ILE A 104 5.49 14.19 9.14
N VAL A 105 5.83 13.65 10.30
CA VAL A 105 5.85 14.39 11.56
C VAL A 105 7.22 14.25 12.23
N GLU A 106 7.67 15.33 12.84
CA GLU A 106 9.03 15.43 13.40
C GLU A 106 9.02 15.46 14.94
N ASP A 107 7.84 15.63 15.56
CA ASP A 107 7.67 15.75 16.99
C ASP A 107 6.36 15.12 17.49
N ALA A 108 6.24 15.01 18.81
CA ALA A 108 5.10 14.37 19.47
C ALA A 108 3.79 15.18 19.33
N ALA A 109 3.85 16.50 19.26
CA ALA A 109 2.67 17.34 19.13
C ALA A 109 2.04 17.16 17.75
N ARG A 110 2.83 17.25 16.67
CA ARG A 110 2.41 16.99 15.30
C ARG A 110 1.95 15.55 15.11
N LEU A 111 2.58 14.60 15.80
CA LEU A 111 2.14 13.21 15.78
C LEU A 111 0.74 13.06 16.36
N ALA A 112 0.45 13.67 17.50
CA ALA A 112 -0.85 13.63 18.13
C ALA A 112 -1.93 14.22 17.21
N GLU A 113 -1.71 15.43 16.69
CA GLU A 113 -2.62 16.11 15.76
C GLU A 113 -2.89 15.24 14.51
N ARG A 114 -1.84 14.61 13.98
CA ARG A 114 -1.97 13.80 12.77
C ARG A 114 -2.73 12.49 13.01
N ILE A 115 -2.55 11.86 14.16
CA ILE A 115 -3.31 10.67 14.57
C ILE A 115 -4.79 11.03 14.72
N GLU A 116 -5.12 12.12 15.40
CA GLU A 116 -6.50 12.61 15.54
C GLU A 116 -7.14 12.89 14.19
N PHE A 117 -6.40 13.52 13.27
CA PHE A 117 -6.88 13.73 11.91
C PHE A 117 -7.24 12.42 11.21
N ILE A 118 -6.38 11.39 11.27
CA ILE A 118 -6.66 10.09 10.66
C ILE A 118 -7.90 9.47 11.30
N HIS A 119 -8.00 9.45 12.62
CA HIS A 119 -9.15 8.90 13.34
C HIS A 119 -10.47 9.57 12.95
N ALA A 120 -10.47 10.90 12.79
CA ALA A 120 -11.66 11.66 12.44
C ALA A 120 -12.10 11.49 10.98
N HIS A 121 -11.13 11.45 10.05
CA HIS A 121 -11.44 11.52 8.61
C HIS A 121 -11.54 10.17 7.93
N THR A 122 -10.87 9.15 8.45
CA THR A 122 -10.87 7.82 7.82
C THR A 122 -11.65 6.78 8.63
N GLN A 123 -12.09 7.11 9.83
CA GLN A 123 -12.79 6.20 10.74
C GLN A 123 -12.00 4.91 11.03
N SER A 124 -10.68 4.91 10.79
CA SER A 124 -9.77 3.78 10.99
C SER A 124 -8.76 4.05 12.10
N ASP A 125 -8.09 3.01 12.56
CA ASP A 125 -6.90 3.15 13.39
C ASP A 125 -5.78 3.85 12.60
N ALA A 126 -4.88 4.56 13.28
CA ALA A 126 -3.72 5.18 12.68
C ALA A 126 -2.50 4.25 12.76
N LEU A 127 -1.90 3.96 11.62
CA LEU A 127 -0.61 3.32 11.50
C LEU A 127 0.46 4.40 11.45
N VAL A 128 1.39 4.35 12.39
CA VAL A 128 2.55 5.24 12.49
C VAL A 128 3.81 4.41 12.26
N GLU A 129 4.64 4.83 11.33
CA GLU A 129 5.87 4.12 10.98
C GLU A 129 7.04 5.08 10.80
N GLU A 130 8.27 4.61 10.97
CA GLU A 130 9.46 5.38 10.65
C GLU A 130 9.45 5.76 9.18
N TYR A 131 9.68 7.06 8.87
CA TYR A 131 9.78 7.52 7.49
C TYR A 131 11.09 7.04 6.88
N VAL A 132 10.99 6.42 5.72
CA VAL A 132 12.16 5.99 4.94
C VAL A 132 12.31 6.91 3.75
N GLU A 133 13.37 7.69 3.73
CA GLU A 133 13.73 8.50 2.57
C GLU A 133 14.37 7.62 1.49
N GLY A 134 14.02 7.87 0.24
CA GLY A 134 14.60 7.14 -0.88
C GLY A 134 13.76 7.13 -2.14
N ARG A 135 14.11 6.22 -3.02
CA ARG A 135 13.39 5.96 -4.28
C ARG A 135 12.14 5.11 -3.98
N GLU A 136 11.02 5.44 -4.61
CA GLU A 136 9.78 4.66 -4.51
C GLU A 136 9.66 3.73 -5.70
N LEU A 137 9.90 2.43 -5.47
CA LEU A 137 9.89 1.39 -6.50
C LEU A 137 8.65 0.51 -6.36
N TYR A 138 8.06 0.15 -7.49
CA TYR A 138 6.92 -0.75 -7.59
C TYR A 138 7.30 -2.00 -8.38
N VAL A 139 6.97 -3.16 -7.85
CA VAL A 139 7.23 -4.45 -8.51
C VAL A 139 5.90 -5.20 -8.62
N GLY A 140 5.37 -5.29 -9.82
CA GLY A 140 4.19 -6.11 -10.09
C GLY A 140 4.52 -7.60 -9.99
N VAL A 141 3.58 -8.38 -9.49
CA VAL A 141 3.69 -9.84 -9.40
C VAL A 141 2.43 -10.46 -10.00
N ILE A 142 2.60 -11.49 -10.82
CA ILE A 142 1.48 -12.20 -11.44
C ILE A 142 1.72 -13.71 -11.39
N GLY A 143 0.67 -14.47 -11.18
CA GLY A 143 0.65 -15.93 -11.29
C GLY A 143 0.04 -16.61 -10.08
N ASN A 144 -0.20 -17.90 -10.23
CA ASN A 144 -0.71 -18.78 -9.18
C ASN A 144 0.40 -19.72 -8.69
N GLU A 145 0.59 -20.86 -9.35
CA GLU A 145 1.69 -21.77 -9.03
C GLU A 145 3.04 -21.26 -9.52
N ARG A 146 3.06 -20.71 -10.74
CA ARG A 146 4.25 -20.12 -11.35
C ARG A 146 4.17 -18.60 -11.27
N ILE A 147 4.88 -18.04 -10.31
CA ILE A 147 4.92 -16.59 -10.07
C ILE A 147 5.94 -15.94 -10.99
N ARG A 148 5.53 -14.85 -11.64
CA ARG A 148 6.38 -13.95 -12.43
C ARG A 148 6.35 -12.56 -11.80
N THR A 149 7.49 -11.93 -11.71
CA THR A 149 7.62 -10.51 -11.37
C THR A 149 7.74 -9.68 -12.65
N LEU A 150 7.21 -8.49 -12.62
CA LEU A 150 7.35 -7.53 -13.71
C LEU A 150 8.57 -6.65 -13.46
N THR A 151 9.03 -5.98 -14.51
CA THR A 151 10.11 -5.00 -14.42
C THR A 151 9.78 -3.96 -13.34
N PRO A 152 10.70 -3.64 -12.43
CA PRO A 152 10.47 -2.58 -11.45
C PRO A 152 10.17 -1.24 -12.11
N TRP A 153 9.14 -0.57 -11.60
CA TRP A 153 8.78 0.79 -11.96
C TRP A 153 9.14 1.73 -10.84
N GLU A 154 9.39 2.96 -11.18
CA GLU A 154 9.70 4.02 -10.22
C GLU A 154 8.71 5.17 -10.35
N PHE A 155 8.33 5.72 -9.21
CA PHE A 155 7.57 6.96 -9.14
C PHE A 155 8.55 8.12 -8.98
N LEU A 156 8.58 9.00 -9.98
CA LEU A 156 9.51 10.11 -10.10
C LEU A 156 8.82 11.40 -9.70
N PHE A 157 9.28 12.02 -8.62
CA PHE A 157 8.63 13.18 -8.02
C PHE A 157 8.99 14.53 -8.68
N GLY A 158 9.84 14.53 -9.71
CA GLY A 158 10.23 15.74 -10.41
C GLY A 158 10.79 16.82 -9.48
N GLU A 159 10.25 18.03 -9.58
CA GLU A 159 10.69 19.19 -8.81
C GLU A 159 10.26 19.15 -7.33
N LEU A 160 9.33 18.26 -6.94
CA LEU A 160 8.90 18.16 -5.54
C LEU A 160 10.02 17.76 -4.57
N LYS A 161 11.14 17.25 -5.08
CA LYS A 161 12.32 16.90 -4.26
C LYS A 161 13.03 18.11 -3.64
N GLN A 162 12.74 19.32 -4.11
CA GLN A 162 13.39 20.53 -3.58
C GLN A 162 12.66 21.00 -2.30
N GLY A 163 13.20 20.60 -1.13
CA GLY A 163 12.78 21.11 0.19
C GLY A 163 11.50 20.49 0.75
N ARG A 164 10.95 19.43 0.14
CA ARG A 164 9.80 18.67 0.65
C ARG A 164 10.07 17.18 0.55
N ALA A 165 9.53 16.43 1.50
CA ALA A 165 9.60 14.99 1.43
C ALA A 165 8.84 14.48 0.19
N ALA A 166 9.50 13.63 -0.59
CA ALA A 166 8.92 13.01 -1.78
C ALA A 166 7.99 11.87 -1.35
N ILE A 167 6.70 12.13 -1.27
CA ILE A 167 5.66 11.14 -0.92
C ILE A 167 4.58 11.08 -1.98
N ALA A 168 4.12 9.87 -2.27
CA ALA A 168 3.05 9.60 -3.23
C ALA A 168 1.68 9.93 -2.65
N THR A 169 1.38 11.24 -2.51
CA THR A 169 0.08 11.74 -2.08
C THR A 169 -1.00 11.42 -3.13
N ARG A 170 -2.28 11.53 -2.74
CA ARG A 170 -3.39 11.36 -3.69
C ARG A 170 -3.26 12.27 -4.90
N LYS A 171 -2.88 13.56 -4.70
CA LYS A 171 -2.66 14.50 -5.82
C LYS A 171 -1.50 14.04 -6.71
N ALA A 172 -0.38 13.62 -6.11
CA ALA A 172 0.75 13.13 -6.87
C ALA A 172 0.40 11.89 -7.74
N LYS A 173 -0.49 11.03 -7.27
CA LYS A 173 -0.89 9.80 -7.99
C LYS A 173 -1.98 10.03 -9.03
N TRP A 174 -2.95 10.90 -8.78
CA TRP A 174 -4.21 10.93 -9.53
C TRP A 174 -4.55 12.26 -10.17
N ASP A 175 -3.89 13.36 -9.79
CA ASP A 175 -4.16 14.71 -10.33
C ASP A 175 -3.18 14.98 -11.48
N ARG A 176 -3.68 14.89 -12.72
CA ARG A 176 -2.87 15.08 -13.93
C ARG A 176 -2.29 16.50 -14.04
N GLU A 177 -3.04 17.54 -13.66
CA GLU A 177 -2.56 18.91 -13.70
C GLU A 177 -1.44 19.12 -12.67
N TYR A 178 -1.62 18.55 -11.48
CA TYR A 178 -0.60 18.56 -10.44
C TYR A 178 0.66 17.83 -10.88
N GLN A 179 0.52 16.65 -11.51
CA GLN A 179 1.64 15.88 -12.06
C GLN A 179 2.41 16.69 -13.11
N GLN A 180 1.71 17.28 -14.09
CA GLN A 180 2.33 18.09 -15.13
C GLN A 180 3.05 19.31 -14.56
N ARG A 181 2.43 20.03 -13.62
CA ARG A 181 3.00 21.22 -12.98
C ARG A 181 4.30 20.94 -12.23
N HIS A 182 4.41 19.76 -11.62
CA HIS A 182 5.55 19.39 -10.79
C HIS A 182 6.50 18.38 -11.44
N GLY A 183 6.30 18.05 -12.72
CA GLY A 183 7.12 17.06 -13.43
C GLY A 183 7.06 15.66 -12.84
N ILE A 184 5.92 15.29 -12.22
CA ILE A 184 5.73 13.98 -11.64
C ILE A 184 5.44 12.98 -12.74
N THR A 185 6.20 11.89 -12.79
CA THR A 185 6.03 10.83 -13.78
C THR A 185 6.24 9.46 -13.15
N SER A 186 5.88 8.42 -13.88
CA SER A 186 6.26 7.06 -13.50
C SER A 186 6.81 6.33 -14.71
N GLY A 187 7.78 5.47 -14.49
CA GLY A 187 8.44 4.78 -15.59
C GLY A 187 9.24 3.58 -15.12
N LYS A 188 9.85 2.88 -16.05
CA LYS A 188 10.79 1.80 -15.73
C LYS A 188 11.90 2.36 -14.84
N ALA A 189 12.19 1.68 -13.74
CA ALA A 189 13.30 2.04 -12.88
C ALA A 189 14.63 1.86 -13.61
N VAL A 190 15.42 2.93 -13.67
CA VAL A 190 16.75 2.96 -14.29
C VAL A 190 17.82 3.15 -13.22
N ASP A 191 19.08 2.91 -13.57
CA ASP A 191 20.23 3.11 -12.69
C ASP A 191 20.07 2.44 -11.31
N LEU A 192 19.55 1.21 -11.32
CA LEU A 192 19.49 0.39 -10.13
C LEU A 192 20.89 -0.10 -9.77
N PRO A 193 21.29 -0.03 -8.49
CA PRO A 193 22.54 -0.63 -8.03
C PRO A 193 22.67 -2.09 -8.48
N PRO A 194 23.87 -2.60 -8.74
CA PRO A 194 24.10 -3.99 -9.11
C PRO A 194 23.45 -4.96 -8.09
N GLY A 195 22.74 -5.96 -8.59
CA GLY A 195 22.05 -6.98 -7.76
C GLY A 195 20.72 -6.51 -7.12
N LEU A 196 20.34 -5.23 -7.25
CA LEU A 196 19.09 -4.74 -6.66
C LEU A 196 17.86 -5.30 -7.37
N ALA A 197 17.90 -5.44 -8.68
CA ALA A 197 16.78 -5.99 -9.45
C ALA A 197 16.46 -7.43 -9.02
N GLU A 198 17.48 -8.28 -8.86
CA GLU A 198 17.34 -9.66 -8.38
C GLU A 198 16.89 -9.73 -6.92
N LYS A 199 17.34 -8.78 -6.09
CA LYS A 199 16.87 -8.67 -4.71
C LYS A 199 15.39 -8.31 -4.67
N LEU A 200 14.94 -7.38 -5.51
CA LEU A 200 13.54 -6.98 -5.63
C LEU A 200 12.67 -8.14 -6.14
N ASP A 201 13.12 -8.88 -7.16
CA ASP A 201 12.41 -10.08 -7.64
C ASP A 201 12.19 -11.10 -6.51
N ARG A 202 13.27 -11.47 -5.83
CA ARG A 202 13.18 -12.43 -4.71
C ARG A 202 12.28 -11.92 -3.59
N LEU A 203 12.37 -10.63 -3.26
CA LEU A 203 11.58 -10.01 -2.20
C LEU A 203 10.09 -9.98 -2.57
N ALA A 204 9.75 -9.55 -3.77
CA ALA A 204 8.37 -9.49 -4.25
C ALA A 204 7.70 -10.88 -4.25
N ARG A 205 8.40 -11.92 -4.73
CA ARG A 205 7.92 -13.30 -4.67
C ARG A 205 7.71 -13.80 -3.23
N ARG A 206 8.60 -13.43 -2.31
CA ARG A 206 8.47 -13.78 -0.88
C ARG A 206 7.26 -13.12 -0.26
N ILE A 207 7.04 -11.83 -0.52
CA ILE A 207 5.88 -11.07 -0.04
C ILE A 207 4.59 -11.68 -0.57
N TYR A 208 4.53 -11.93 -1.87
CA TYR A 208 3.36 -12.51 -2.54
C TYR A 208 2.93 -13.84 -1.90
N ARG A 209 3.91 -14.72 -1.63
CA ARG A 209 3.64 -16.00 -0.96
C ARG A 209 3.25 -15.82 0.51
N ALA A 210 3.95 -14.94 1.24
CA ALA A 210 3.67 -14.70 2.66
C ALA A 210 2.25 -14.15 2.88
N LEU A 211 1.74 -13.36 1.94
CA LEU A 211 0.37 -12.84 1.97
C LEU A 211 -0.65 -13.77 1.27
N HIS A 212 -0.24 -14.99 0.89
CA HIS A 212 -1.12 -15.97 0.23
C HIS A 212 -1.83 -15.45 -1.01
N MET A 213 -1.19 -14.56 -1.75
CA MET A 213 -1.75 -13.96 -2.96
C MET A 213 -1.72 -14.93 -4.13
N THR A 214 -2.72 -14.80 -5.02
CA THR A 214 -2.78 -15.45 -6.34
C THR A 214 -3.27 -14.44 -7.37
N GLY A 215 -3.10 -14.73 -8.67
CA GLY A 215 -3.52 -13.82 -9.73
C GLY A 215 -2.54 -12.64 -9.88
N TYR A 216 -2.95 -11.44 -9.48
CA TYR A 216 -2.10 -10.24 -9.49
C TYR A 216 -2.57 -9.20 -8.48
#